data_2cd4ea0a9e35a4bb143134d321165117
#
_entry.id   2cd4ea0a9e35a4bb143134d321165117
#
_cell.length_a   1.000
_cell.length_b   1.000
_cell.length_c   1.000
_cell.angle_alpha   90.00
_cell.angle_beta   90.00
_cell.angle_gamma   90.00
#
_symmetry.space_group_name_H-M   'P 1'
#
loop_
_entity.id
_entity.type
_entity.pdbx_description
1 polymer ?
#
loop_
_entity_poly.entity_id
_entity_poly.type
_entity_poly.pdbx_seq_one_letter_code
_entity_poly.pdbx_strand_id
1 'polypeptide(L)'
;MIWCETSTPDLHEAEVFAEAIHEKFPGKPLAYNCSPSFNWKRHLDDKTIAEFQVELGKMGYKFQFVTLAGFHALNTTMFELAQGYKTEGMSAYSRLQEHEFELERTHGYGAVKHQSFVGAGYFDDVQMVISSGHASTVAMHGSTEEEQFEEPALA
;
A
#
# COMPACT_ATOMS: atom_id res chain seq x y z
N MET A 1 9.09 12.44 17.77
CA MET A 1 9.80 11.87 16.62
C MET A 1 10.44 12.99 15.84
N ILE A 2 11.67 12.78 15.36
CA ILE A 2 12.38 13.75 14.49
C ILE A 2 12.55 13.10 13.12
N TRP A 3 12.30 13.87 12.08
CA TRP A 3 12.34 13.43 10.70
C TRP A 3 13.66 13.85 10.04
N CYS A 4 14.33 12.90 9.38
CA CYS A 4 15.52 13.11 8.57
C CYS A 4 15.15 13.02 7.09
N GLU A 5 15.66 13.96 6.32
CA GLU A 5 15.70 13.93 4.86
C GLU A 5 17.13 14.17 4.41
N THR A 6 17.60 13.34 3.51
CA THR A 6 18.88 13.48 2.84
C THR A 6 18.66 13.87 1.37
N SER A 7 19.66 14.41 0.71
CA SER A 7 19.54 14.80 -0.72
C SER A 7 19.62 13.60 -1.67
N THR A 8 20.27 12.53 -1.23
CA THR A 8 20.42 11.24 -1.91
C THR A 8 20.24 10.12 -0.90
N PRO A 9 20.06 8.84 -1.30
CA PRO A 9 20.01 7.73 -0.36
C PRO A 9 21.41 7.47 0.21
N ASP A 10 21.70 8.09 1.35
CA ASP A 10 23.00 8.06 2.00
C ASP A 10 22.89 7.61 3.46
N LEU A 11 23.39 6.41 3.74
CA LEU A 11 23.37 5.83 5.09
C LEU A 11 24.34 6.58 6.04
N HIS A 12 25.46 7.09 5.53
CA HIS A 12 26.40 7.81 6.37
C HIS A 12 25.84 9.18 6.82
N GLU A 13 25.19 9.90 5.91
CA GLU A 13 24.50 11.17 6.28
C GLU A 13 23.39 10.91 7.30
N ALA A 14 22.64 9.81 7.12
CA ALA A 14 21.61 9.38 8.07
C ALA A 14 22.20 9.01 9.45
N GLU A 15 23.36 8.35 9.48
CA GLU A 15 24.07 7.98 10.72
C GLU A 15 24.52 9.23 11.48
N VAL A 16 25.22 10.15 10.81
CA VAL A 16 25.67 11.41 11.40
C VAL A 16 24.50 12.21 11.99
N PHE A 17 23.37 12.25 11.29
CA PHE A 17 22.17 12.90 11.80
C PHE A 17 21.63 12.21 13.05
N ALA A 18 21.55 10.88 13.05
CA ALA A 18 21.05 10.10 14.17
C ALA A 18 21.93 10.26 15.41
N GLU A 19 23.25 10.18 15.26
CA GLU A 19 24.22 10.36 16.33
C GLU A 19 24.11 11.74 16.97
N ALA A 20 24.05 12.81 16.17
CA ALA A 20 23.93 14.17 16.66
C ALA A 20 22.65 14.43 17.47
N ILE A 21 21.55 13.77 17.10
CA ILE A 21 20.29 13.83 17.85
C ILE A 21 20.39 13.03 19.14
N HIS A 22 20.92 11.80 19.07
CA HIS A 22 20.97 10.90 20.22
C HIS A 22 21.99 11.34 21.28
N GLU A 23 23.02 12.07 20.88
CA GLU A 23 23.95 12.70 21.84
C GLU A 23 23.21 13.64 22.81
N LYS A 24 22.26 14.44 22.30
CA LYS A 24 21.49 15.40 23.10
C LYS A 24 20.20 14.81 23.67
N PHE A 25 19.60 13.87 22.96
CA PHE A 25 18.31 13.28 23.30
C PHE A 25 18.37 11.76 23.14
N PRO A 26 19.01 11.04 24.08
CA PRO A 26 19.14 9.59 24.01
C PRO A 26 17.81 8.87 23.80
N GLY A 27 17.76 7.96 22.84
CA GLY A 27 16.56 7.18 22.54
C GLY A 27 15.43 7.94 21.84
N LYS A 28 15.66 9.17 21.38
CA LYS A 28 14.67 9.94 20.61
C LYS A 28 14.30 9.19 19.34
N PRO A 29 13.00 8.84 19.14
CA PRO A 29 12.59 8.16 17.91
C PRO A 29 12.82 9.03 16.67
N LEU A 30 13.43 8.44 15.64
CA LEU A 30 13.68 9.07 14.36
C LEU A 30 12.77 8.50 13.27
N ALA A 31 12.47 9.32 12.26
CA ALA A 31 11.81 8.91 11.03
C ALA A 31 12.70 9.24 9.83
N TYR A 32 12.67 8.40 8.80
CA TYR A 32 13.41 8.63 7.57
C TYR A 32 12.50 8.60 6.35
N ASN A 33 12.65 9.60 5.48
CA ASN A 33 11.96 9.67 4.21
C ASN A 33 12.77 8.97 3.10
N CYS A 34 12.31 7.80 2.68
CA CYS A 34 12.82 7.13 1.48
C CYS A 34 12.21 7.80 0.25
N SER A 35 12.76 8.94 -0.15
CA SER A 35 12.18 9.79 -1.18
C SER A 35 12.10 9.07 -2.55
N PRO A 36 10.97 9.15 -3.26
CA PRO A 36 10.86 8.70 -4.65
C PRO A 36 11.66 9.57 -5.63
N SER A 37 12.11 10.76 -5.19
CA SER A 37 13.00 11.63 -5.98
C SER A 37 14.42 11.08 -6.07
N PHE A 38 14.76 10.13 -5.21
CA PHE A 38 16.06 9.45 -5.31
C PHE A 38 16.03 8.47 -6.48
N ASN A 39 17.04 8.53 -7.33
CA ASN A 39 17.30 7.43 -8.25
C ASN A 39 18.17 6.38 -7.55
N TRP A 40 17.52 5.49 -6.79
CA TRP A 40 18.17 4.51 -5.91
C TRP A 40 19.26 3.70 -6.62
N LYS A 41 18.94 3.16 -7.80
CA LYS A 41 19.87 2.33 -8.60
C LYS A 41 21.06 3.11 -9.16
N ARG A 42 20.97 4.42 -9.27
CA ARG A 42 22.08 5.28 -9.71
C ARG A 42 23.11 5.52 -8.61
N HIS A 43 22.65 5.47 -7.35
CA HIS A 43 23.46 5.80 -6.18
C HIS A 43 23.98 4.58 -5.44
N LEU A 44 23.21 3.49 -5.42
CA LEU A 44 23.47 2.31 -4.60
C LEU A 44 23.38 1.02 -5.40
N ASP A 45 24.14 0.02 -4.98
CA ASP A 45 24.03 -1.35 -5.48
C ASP A 45 22.80 -2.07 -4.89
N ASP A 46 22.44 -3.21 -5.48
CA ASP A 46 21.25 -3.98 -5.08
C ASP A 46 21.32 -4.48 -3.64
N LYS A 47 22.50 -4.84 -3.17
CA LYS A 47 22.69 -5.31 -1.79
C LYS A 47 22.43 -4.18 -0.80
N THR A 48 23.05 -3.03 -1.01
CA THR A 48 22.87 -1.86 -0.14
C THR A 48 21.40 -1.38 -0.16
N ILE A 49 20.74 -1.39 -1.32
CA ILE A 49 19.30 -1.06 -1.43
C ILE A 49 18.47 -2.03 -0.59
N ALA A 50 18.73 -3.33 -0.68
CA ALA A 50 17.97 -4.35 0.05
C ALA A 50 18.15 -4.26 1.57
N GLU A 51 19.32 -3.85 2.03
CA GLU A 51 19.65 -3.73 3.45
C GLU A 51 19.35 -2.34 4.04
N PHE A 52 19.03 -1.34 3.22
CA PHE A 52 18.95 0.07 3.59
C PHE A 52 18.03 0.34 4.79
N GLN A 53 16.82 -0.23 4.80
CA GLN A 53 15.88 -0.05 5.89
C GLN A 53 16.34 -0.72 7.18
N VAL A 54 17.05 -1.84 7.08
CA VAL A 54 17.59 -2.55 8.25
C VAL A 54 18.68 -1.70 8.90
N GLU A 55 19.57 -1.12 8.10
CA GLU A 55 20.65 -0.26 8.59
C GLU A 55 20.07 1.01 9.25
N LEU A 56 19.11 1.68 8.62
CA LEU A 56 18.40 2.79 9.24
C LEU A 56 17.74 2.40 10.59
N GLY A 57 17.15 1.20 10.65
CA GLY A 57 16.54 0.68 11.88
C GLY A 57 17.53 0.55 13.03
N LYS A 58 18.79 0.12 12.75
CA LYS A 58 19.88 0.04 13.72
C LYS A 58 20.27 1.42 14.27
N MET A 59 20.25 2.45 13.45
CA MET A 59 20.55 3.84 13.82
C MET A 59 19.43 4.51 14.64
N GLY A 60 18.27 3.86 14.82
CA GLY A 60 17.16 4.39 15.61
C GLY A 60 16.04 5.02 14.79
N TYR A 61 16.04 4.88 13.49
CA TYR A 61 14.91 5.25 12.63
C TYR A 61 13.78 4.23 12.77
N LYS A 62 12.89 4.48 13.71
CA LYS A 62 11.78 3.56 14.06
C LYS A 62 10.59 3.67 13.11
N PHE A 63 10.53 4.72 12.32
CA PHE A 63 9.53 4.92 11.28
C PHE A 63 10.22 5.29 9.97
N GLN A 64 9.92 4.52 8.92
CA GLN A 64 10.48 4.72 7.59
C GLN A 64 9.32 4.69 6.60
N PHE A 65 9.33 5.57 5.63
CA PHE A 65 8.24 5.66 4.65
C PHE A 65 8.78 6.02 3.27
N VAL A 66 8.13 5.49 2.26
CA VAL A 66 8.37 5.85 0.86
C VAL A 66 7.28 6.84 0.46
N THR A 67 7.63 8.11 0.43
CA THR A 67 6.71 9.19 0.03
C THR A 67 6.15 8.93 -1.36
N LEU A 68 4.84 9.07 -1.53
CA LEU A 68 4.15 8.90 -2.81
C LEU A 68 4.24 7.47 -3.42
N ALA A 69 4.61 6.45 -2.65
CA ALA A 69 4.66 5.09 -3.18
C ALA A 69 3.32 4.65 -3.79
N GLY A 70 2.22 4.92 -3.10
CA GLY A 70 0.87 4.62 -3.60
C GLY A 70 0.52 5.39 -4.88
N PHE A 71 0.92 6.66 -4.96
CA PHE A 71 0.73 7.48 -6.16
C PHE A 71 1.48 6.87 -7.36
N HIS A 72 2.74 6.52 -7.20
CA HIS A 72 3.54 5.94 -8.28
C HIS A 72 3.03 4.56 -8.69
N ALA A 73 2.71 3.69 -7.72
CA ALA A 73 2.18 2.36 -8.00
C ALA A 73 0.85 2.44 -8.78
N LEU A 74 -0.10 3.26 -8.30
CA LEU A 74 -1.40 3.43 -8.96
C LEU A 74 -1.24 3.98 -10.38
N ASN A 75 -0.46 5.05 -10.56
CA ASN A 75 -0.30 5.69 -11.88
C ASN A 75 0.41 4.77 -12.87
N THR A 76 1.45 4.04 -12.44
CA THR A 76 2.16 3.09 -13.30
C THR A 76 1.22 1.97 -13.75
N THR A 77 0.53 1.34 -12.82
CA THR A 77 -0.38 0.23 -13.12
C THR A 77 -1.53 0.68 -14.04
N MET A 78 -2.12 1.86 -13.79
CA MET A 78 -3.18 2.40 -14.64
C MET A 78 -2.67 2.77 -16.04
N PHE A 79 -1.45 3.28 -16.14
CA PHE A 79 -0.85 3.60 -17.42
C PHE A 79 -0.60 2.33 -18.25
N GLU A 80 -0.05 1.28 -17.65
CA GLU A 80 0.19 -0.01 -18.29
C GLU A 80 -1.12 -0.67 -18.74
N LEU A 81 -2.13 -0.66 -17.86
CA LEU A 81 -3.46 -1.16 -18.17
C LEU A 81 -4.07 -0.41 -19.37
N ALA A 82 -4.01 0.92 -19.38
CA ALA A 82 -4.55 1.72 -20.48
C ALA A 82 -3.84 1.45 -21.81
N GLN A 83 -2.52 1.28 -21.79
CA GLN A 83 -1.76 0.90 -23.00
C GLN A 83 -2.17 -0.48 -23.52
N GLY A 84 -2.24 -1.48 -22.64
CA GLY A 84 -2.67 -2.82 -23.00
C GLY A 84 -4.12 -2.84 -23.51
N TYR A 85 -5.01 -2.13 -22.84
CA TYR A 85 -6.42 -2.05 -23.21
C TYR A 85 -6.63 -1.45 -24.60
N LYS A 86 -5.81 -0.46 -25.00
CA LYS A 86 -5.86 0.16 -26.32
C LYS A 86 -5.66 -0.85 -27.47
N THR A 87 -4.85 -1.88 -27.27
CA THR A 87 -4.49 -2.86 -28.30
C THR A 87 -5.16 -4.21 -28.14
N GLU A 88 -5.47 -4.62 -26.91
CA GLU A 88 -5.94 -5.97 -26.57
C GLU A 88 -7.34 -5.97 -25.92
N GLY A 89 -7.92 -4.78 -25.64
CA GLY A 89 -9.24 -4.66 -25.04
C GLY A 89 -9.34 -5.34 -23.66
N MET A 90 -10.45 -6.05 -23.42
CA MET A 90 -10.71 -6.73 -22.16
C MET A 90 -9.69 -7.81 -21.79
N SER A 91 -8.89 -8.31 -22.75
CA SER A 91 -7.82 -9.27 -22.43
C SER A 91 -6.76 -8.67 -21.52
N ALA A 92 -6.47 -7.37 -21.67
CA ALA A 92 -5.54 -6.67 -20.77
C ALA A 92 -6.08 -6.56 -19.35
N TYR A 93 -7.37 -6.23 -19.20
CA TYR A 93 -8.03 -6.18 -17.91
C TYR A 93 -8.16 -7.57 -17.26
N SER A 94 -8.52 -8.58 -18.04
CA SER A 94 -8.64 -9.96 -17.54
C SER A 94 -7.32 -10.46 -16.94
N ARG A 95 -6.16 -10.12 -17.52
CA ARG A 95 -4.87 -10.47 -16.92
C ARG A 95 -4.64 -9.81 -15.56
N LEU A 96 -5.05 -8.56 -15.38
CA LEU A 96 -5.01 -7.91 -14.08
C LEU A 96 -5.89 -8.65 -13.08
N GLN A 97 -7.11 -8.98 -13.46
CA GLN A 97 -8.07 -9.69 -12.62
C GLN A 97 -7.56 -11.09 -12.22
N GLU A 98 -7.03 -11.87 -13.17
CA GLU A 98 -6.43 -13.17 -12.87
C GLU A 98 -5.23 -13.08 -11.91
N HIS A 99 -4.45 -12.00 -12.02
CA HIS A 99 -3.35 -11.75 -11.08
C HIS A 99 -3.88 -11.42 -9.68
N GLU A 100 -4.96 -10.67 -9.56
CA GLU A 100 -5.61 -10.40 -8.27
C GLU A 100 -6.14 -11.69 -7.63
N PHE A 101 -6.78 -12.58 -8.38
CA PHE A 101 -7.24 -13.89 -7.90
C PHE A 101 -6.07 -14.78 -7.45
N GLU A 102 -4.96 -14.74 -8.14
CA GLU A 102 -3.75 -15.44 -7.72
C GLU A 102 -3.21 -14.90 -6.40
N LEU A 103 -3.14 -13.58 -6.25
CA LEU A 103 -2.70 -12.93 -5.02
C LEU A 103 -3.64 -13.20 -3.84
N GLU A 104 -4.95 -13.23 -4.08
CA GLU A 104 -5.95 -13.64 -3.07
C GLU A 104 -5.64 -15.05 -2.57
N ARG A 105 -5.49 -16.00 -3.47
CA ARG A 105 -5.25 -17.41 -3.16
C ARG A 105 -3.90 -17.66 -2.47
N THR A 106 -2.84 -16.93 -2.86
CA THR A 106 -1.47 -17.22 -2.42
C THR A 106 -0.98 -16.32 -1.28
N HIS A 107 -1.52 -15.11 -1.17
CA HIS A 107 -1.02 -14.08 -0.25
C HIS A 107 -2.12 -13.40 0.58
N GLY A 108 -3.38 -13.81 0.44
CA GLY A 108 -4.48 -13.23 1.20
C GLY A 108 -4.82 -11.78 0.77
N TYR A 109 -4.63 -11.45 -0.52
CA TYR A 109 -5.03 -10.16 -1.06
C TYR A 109 -6.56 -10.01 -1.02
N GLY A 110 -7.06 -9.04 -0.27
CA GLY A 110 -8.50 -8.93 0.01
C GLY A 110 -9.29 -7.99 -0.92
N ALA A 111 -8.60 -7.18 -1.75
CA ALA A 111 -9.29 -6.16 -2.54
C ALA A 111 -10.04 -6.69 -3.78
N VAL A 112 -9.94 -7.99 -4.08
CA VAL A 112 -10.80 -8.67 -5.05
C VAL A 112 -12.26 -8.47 -4.66
N LYS A 113 -12.58 -8.63 -3.37
CA LYS A 113 -13.89 -8.35 -2.79
C LYS A 113 -13.97 -6.85 -2.43
N HIS A 114 -13.94 -5.99 -3.44
CA HIS A 114 -13.73 -4.55 -3.25
C HIS A 114 -14.80 -3.87 -2.38
N GLN A 115 -16.07 -4.26 -2.46
CA GLN A 115 -17.13 -3.71 -1.60
C GLN A 115 -16.89 -4.04 -0.12
N SER A 116 -16.55 -5.30 0.17
CA SER A 116 -16.18 -5.72 1.52
C SER A 116 -14.92 -5.01 1.99
N PHE A 117 -13.91 -4.93 1.12
CA PHE A 117 -12.61 -4.32 1.43
C PHE A 117 -12.74 -2.84 1.83
N VAL A 118 -13.64 -2.08 1.21
CA VAL A 118 -13.91 -0.68 1.58
C VAL A 118 -14.97 -0.54 2.69
N GLY A 119 -15.51 -1.63 3.21
CA GLY A 119 -16.43 -1.64 4.34
C GLY A 119 -17.87 -1.27 3.98
N ALA A 120 -18.32 -1.53 2.75
CA ALA A 120 -19.69 -1.22 2.31
C ALA A 120 -20.74 -1.87 3.22
N GLY A 121 -20.54 -3.12 3.65
CA GLY A 121 -21.45 -3.80 4.57
C GLY A 121 -21.66 -3.08 5.90
N TYR A 122 -20.60 -2.49 6.46
CA TYR A 122 -20.75 -1.69 7.69
C TYR A 122 -21.69 -0.48 7.48
N PHE A 123 -21.57 0.20 6.37
CA PHE A 123 -22.45 1.36 6.07
C PHE A 123 -23.87 0.92 5.79
N ASP A 124 -24.08 -0.23 5.14
CA ASP A 124 -25.39 -0.83 4.94
C ASP A 124 -26.06 -1.15 6.30
N ASP A 125 -25.32 -1.78 7.23
CA ASP A 125 -25.81 -2.08 8.57
C ASP A 125 -26.21 -0.79 9.34
N VAL A 126 -25.38 0.24 9.29
CA VAL A 126 -25.71 1.54 9.90
C VAL A 126 -26.99 2.11 9.29
N GLN A 127 -27.10 2.08 7.95
CA GLN A 127 -28.27 2.59 7.23
C GLN A 127 -29.55 1.83 7.61
N MET A 128 -29.46 0.50 7.71
CA MET A 128 -30.58 -0.34 8.11
C MET A 128 -31.03 -0.05 9.55
N VAL A 129 -30.09 0.13 10.48
CA VAL A 129 -30.40 0.44 11.88
C VAL A 129 -31.09 1.79 12.02
N ILE A 130 -30.55 2.85 11.40
CA ILE A 130 -31.13 4.21 11.54
C ILE A 130 -32.46 4.37 10.81
N SER A 131 -32.74 3.55 9.78
CA SER A 131 -34.01 3.57 9.03
C SER A 131 -35.04 2.57 9.56
N SER A 132 -34.76 1.89 10.69
CA SER A 132 -35.61 0.84 11.25
C SER A 132 -35.89 -0.29 10.23
N GLY A 133 -34.91 -0.65 9.43
CA GLY A 133 -35.02 -1.72 8.42
C GLY A 133 -35.64 -1.31 7.09
N HIS A 134 -35.89 -0.02 6.87
CA HIS A 134 -36.57 0.49 5.66
C HIS A 134 -35.65 1.21 4.65
N ALA A 135 -34.32 1.00 4.73
CA ALA A 135 -33.42 1.61 3.77
C ALA A 135 -33.59 0.98 2.36
N SER A 136 -33.69 1.86 1.36
CA SER A 136 -33.76 1.46 -0.05
C SER A 136 -32.42 1.66 -0.79
N THR A 137 -31.38 2.07 -0.06
CA THR A 137 -30.09 2.50 -0.64
C THR A 137 -28.91 1.70 -0.06
N VAL A 138 -29.14 0.41 0.25
CA VAL A 138 -28.05 -0.51 0.63
C VAL A 138 -27.25 -0.92 -0.60
N ALA A 139 -25.94 -0.94 -0.48
CA ALA A 139 -25.04 -1.20 -1.61
C ALA A 139 -24.95 -2.68 -1.97
N MET A 140 -25.12 -3.56 -0.96
CA MET A 140 -24.85 -4.98 -1.08
C MET A 140 -26.07 -5.81 -1.49
N HIS A 141 -27.20 -5.61 -0.82
CA HIS A 141 -28.41 -6.41 -1.02
C HIS A 141 -28.97 -6.25 -2.43
N GLY A 142 -29.10 -7.38 -3.15
CA GLY A 142 -29.58 -7.41 -4.53
C GLY A 142 -28.59 -6.89 -5.57
N SER A 143 -27.32 -6.65 -5.19
CA SER A 143 -26.27 -6.29 -6.13
C SER A 143 -25.72 -7.52 -6.87
N THR A 144 -25.04 -7.30 -8.00
CA THR A 144 -24.31 -8.37 -8.73
C THR A 144 -23.11 -8.89 -7.97
N GLU A 145 -22.77 -8.28 -6.82
CA GLU A 145 -21.62 -8.60 -6.00
C GLU A 145 -22.02 -9.35 -4.72
N GLU A 146 -23.33 -9.59 -4.50
CA GLU A 146 -23.83 -10.28 -3.31
C GLU A 146 -23.15 -11.64 -3.12
N GLU A 147 -22.97 -12.40 -4.20
CA GLU A 147 -22.28 -13.70 -4.20
C GLU A 147 -20.78 -13.60 -3.83
N GLN A 148 -20.15 -12.44 -3.99
CA GLN A 148 -18.74 -12.24 -3.64
C GLN A 148 -18.51 -12.24 -2.12
N PHE A 149 -19.57 -12.05 -1.33
CA PHE A 149 -19.51 -11.95 0.12
C PHE A 149 -20.01 -13.22 0.82
N GLU A 150 -20.58 -14.17 0.08
CA GLU A 150 -20.81 -15.51 0.63
C GLU A 150 -19.47 -16.21 0.84
N GLU A 151 -19.17 -16.63 2.08
CA GLU A 151 -18.03 -17.49 2.31
C GLU A 151 -18.23 -18.76 1.51
N PRO A 152 -17.21 -19.27 0.78
CA PRO A 152 -17.34 -20.56 0.13
C PRO A 152 -17.70 -21.59 1.20
N ALA A 153 -18.79 -22.30 1.01
CA ALA A 153 -19.19 -23.36 1.92
C ALA A 153 -17.98 -24.28 2.14
N LEU A 154 -17.54 -24.40 3.39
CA LEU A 154 -16.45 -25.30 3.76
C LEU A 154 -16.80 -26.68 3.26
N ALA A 155 -16.10 -27.18 2.25
CA ALA A 155 -16.24 -28.50 1.70
C ALA A 155 -15.55 -29.55 2.60
#